data_6b6c462f3b01a29163340cdac91cd6b8
#
_entry.id   6b6c462f3b01a29163340cdac91cd6b8
#
_cell.length_a   1.000
_cell.length_b   1.000
_cell.length_c   1.000
_cell.angle_alpha   90.00
_cell.angle_beta   90.00
_cell.angle_gamma   90.00
#
_symmetry.space_group_name_H-M   'P 1'
#
loop_
_entity.id
_entity.type
_entity.pdbx_description
1 polymer ?
#
loop_
_entity_poly.entity_id
_entity_poly.type
_entity_poly.pdbx_seq_one_letter_code
_entity_poly.pdbx_strand_id
1 'polypeptide(L)'
;IDREVILDSSIYGMGRGAGNLNTELIIDYLNTTSKYKYEVMPLLGVIDEILAYYFKKNSWGFSPTQYLSASLDCHPNYASYLVNKKTTHIVDIRKILDKIPLEKRNSFNKQIADNLYKEYLLTDKSKAKGQLNISSDKKILLVASGSSVNDSLALIKNKVASDNYVVIALNHKPQFNCDYYFFSNQQ
;
A
#
# COMPACT_ATOMS: atom_id res chain seq x y z
N ILE A 1 -14.90 35.07 -16.29
CA ILE A 1 -15.30 35.30 -14.89
C ILE A 1 -14.39 36.38 -14.37
N ASP A 2 -14.93 37.62 -14.20
CA ASP A 2 -14.22 38.77 -13.61
C ASP A 2 -14.19 38.57 -12.08
N ARG A 3 -13.31 37.69 -11.61
CA ARG A 3 -13.07 37.50 -10.17
C ARG A 3 -11.57 37.49 -9.91
N GLU A 4 -11.16 38.18 -8.87
CA GLU A 4 -9.81 37.98 -8.31
C GLU A 4 -9.69 36.56 -7.77
N VAL A 5 -8.67 35.86 -8.19
CA VAL A 5 -8.39 34.47 -7.77
C VAL A 5 -7.04 34.43 -7.07
N ILE A 6 -7.03 33.97 -5.84
CA ILE A 6 -5.81 33.71 -5.10
C ILE A 6 -5.48 32.21 -5.28
N LEU A 7 -4.28 31.91 -5.76
CA LEU A 7 -3.79 30.53 -5.90
C LEU A 7 -2.80 30.23 -4.79
N ASP A 8 -3.12 29.20 -4.00
CA ASP A 8 -2.19 28.62 -3.04
C ASP A 8 -1.45 27.46 -3.70
N SER A 9 -0.13 27.47 -3.61
CA SER A 9 0.72 26.48 -4.25
C SER A 9 1.97 26.19 -3.41
N SER A 10 2.65 25.10 -3.69
CA SER A 10 3.91 24.76 -3.05
C SER A 10 4.94 24.28 -4.08
N ILE A 11 6.22 24.54 -3.80
CA ILE A 11 7.32 24.07 -4.67
C ILE A 11 7.26 22.55 -4.73
N TYR A 12 7.37 22.00 -5.95
CA TYR A 12 7.30 20.57 -6.25
C TYR A 12 5.98 19.93 -5.82
N GLY A 13 4.92 20.74 -5.64
CA GLY A 13 3.61 20.27 -5.17
C GLY A 13 3.67 19.64 -3.77
N MET A 14 4.66 19.96 -2.95
CA MET A 14 4.84 19.35 -1.63
C MET A 14 3.62 19.54 -0.76
N GLY A 15 3.06 18.41 -0.29
CA GLY A 15 1.85 18.41 0.55
C GLY A 15 1.45 17.00 0.95
N ARG A 16 0.44 16.88 1.80
CA ARG A 16 -0.09 15.57 2.22
C ARG A 16 -0.91 14.93 1.09
N GLY A 17 -0.86 13.60 1.04
CA GLY A 17 -1.68 12.82 0.10
C GLY A 17 -1.38 13.15 -1.35
N ALA A 18 -2.34 13.71 -2.07
CA ALA A 18 -2.21 14.09 -3.49
C ALA A 18 -1.29 15.31 -3.73
N GLY A 19 -0.76 15.92 -2.67
CA GLY A 19 0.06 17.13 -2.77
C GLY A 19 -0.76 18.40 -3.00
N ASN A 20 -0.05 19.46 -3.33
CA ASN A 20 -0.59 20.78 -3.64
C ASN A 20 -0.37 21.11 -5.13
N LEU A 21 -0.90 22.26 -5.57
CA LEU A 21 -0.58 22.84 -6.87
C LEU A 21 0.93 23.12 -6.94
N ASN A 22 1.58 22.65 -7.99
CA ASN A 22 3.02 22.88 -8.20
C ASN A 22 3.27 24.35 -8.57
N THR A 23 4.06 25.04 -7.75
CA THR A 23 4.38 26.47 -7.98
C THR A 23 5.10 26.68 -9.31
N GLU A 24 6.05 25.83 -9.65
CA GLU A 24 6.79 25.89 -10.91
C GLU A 24 5.89 25.75 -12.14
N LEU A 25 4.85 24.91 -12.09
CA LEU A 25 3.92 24.73 -13.19
C LEU A 25 2.97 25.90 -13.34
N ILE A 26 2.46 26.45 -12.24
CA ILE A 26 1.55 27.61 -12.32
C ILE A 26 2.28 28.87 -12.74
N ILE A 27 3.54 29.04 -12.34
CA ILE A 27 4.39 30.15 -12.79
C ILE A 27 4.64 30.06 -14.29
N ASP A 28 4.96 28.89 -14.81
CA ASP A 28 5.15 28.67 -16.25
C ASP A 28 3.87 29.00 -17.03
N TYR A 29 2.73 28.54 -16.55
CA TYR A 29 1.43 28.88 -17.12
C TYR A 29 1.18 30.41 -17.10
N LEU A 30 1.45 31.10 -15.99
CA LEU A 30 1.28 32.56 -15.88
C LEU A 30 2.25 33.30 -16.79
N ASN A 31 3.48 32.83 -16.96
CA ASN A 31 4.46 33.39 -17.87
C ASN A 31 4.03 33.34 -19.33
N THR A 32 3.20 32.37 -19.71
CA THR A 32 2.69 32.18 -21.08
C THR A 32 1.37 32.92 -21.30
N THR A 33 0.50 32.98 -20.28
CA THR A 33 -0.88 33.48 -20.44
C THR A 33 -1.14 34.89 -19.90
N SER A 34 -0.18 35.44 -19.15
CA SER A 34 -0.32 36.75 -18.53
C SER A 34 0.83 37.72 -18.87
N LYS A 35 0.73 38.93 -18.41
CA LYS A 35 1.80 39.96 -18.51
C LYS A 35 2.94 39.75 -17.52
N TYR A 36 2.76 38.89 -16.52
CA TYR A 36 3.76 38.63 -15.50
C TYR A 36 4.87 37.74 -16.06
N LYS A 37 6.08 38.00 -15.61
CA LYS A 37 7.26 37.18 -15.94
C LYS A 37 7.99 36.85 -14.66
N TYR A 38 7.99 35.55 -14.32
CA TYR A 38 8.60 35.03 -13.12
C TYR A 38 9.77 34.11 -13.47
N GLU A 39 10.79 34.12 -12.65
CA GLU A 39 11.94 33.23 -12.79
C GLU A 39 11.62 31.86 -12.20
N VAL A 40 11.68 30.82 -13.04
CA VAL A 40 11.41 29.43 -12.62
C VAL A 40 12.68 28.71 -12.16
N MET A 41 13.85 29.05 -12.74
CA MET A 41 15.10 28.33 -12.47
C MET A 41 15.49 28.24 -10.98
N PRO A 42 15.31 29.29 -10.14
CA PRO A 42 15.60 29.16 -8.71
C PRO A 42 14.75 28.09 -8.02
N LEU A 43 13.49 27.88 -8.43
CA LEU A 43 12.63 26.85 -7.88
C LEU A 43 13.14 25.45 -8.28
N LEU A 44 13.54 25.28 -9.54
CA LEU A 44 14.10 24.00 -10.02
C LEU A 44 15.39 23.66 -9.29
N GLY A 45 16.22 24.64 -8.96
CA GLY A 45 17.41 24.44 -8.13
C GLY A 45 17.08 23.91 -6.74
N VAL A 46 16.09 24.50 -6.06
CA VAL A 46 15.61 24.03 -4.75
C VAL A 46 15.04 22.60 -4.83
N ILE A 47 14.33 22.28 -5.92
CA ILE A 47 13.81 20.93 -6.14
C ILE A 47 14.94 19.94 -6.23
N ASP A 48 15.94 20.21 -7.09
CA ASP A 48 17.05 19.28 -7.35
C ASP A 48 17.94 19.10 -6.10
N GLU A 49 18.34 20.18 -5.47
CA GLU A 49 19.30 20.16 -4.36
C GLU A 49 18.69 19.67 -3.04
N ILE A 50 17.38 19.93 -2.81
CA ILE A 50 16.77 19.74 -1.50
C ILE A 50 15.56 18.80 -1.58
N LEU A 51 14.51 19.19 -2.34
CA LEU A 51 13.22 18.53 -2.24
C LEU A 51 13.20 17.13 -2.82
N ALA A 52 14.01 16.84 -3.84
CA ALA A 52 14.13 15.51 -4.44
C ALA A 52 14.57 14.45 -3.42
N TYR A 53 15.41 14.81 -2.46
CA TYR A 53 15.81 13.92 -1.37
C TYR A 53 14.63 13.56 -0.45
N TYR A 54 13.82 14.55 -0.06
CA TYR A 54 12.65 14.32 0.79
C TYR A 54 11.55 13.55 0.06
N PHE A 55 11.35 13.85 -1.24
CA PHE A 55 10.41 13.15 -2.10
C PHE A 55 10.72 11.65 -2.21
N LYS A 56 12.00 11.27 -2.32
CA LYS A 56 12.42 9.85 -2.32
C LYS A 56 12.10 9.14 -1.01
N LYS A 57 12.10 9.85 0.12
CA LYS A 57 11.76 9.28 1.43
C LYS A 57 10.25 9.15 1.65
N ASN A 58 9.53 10.19 1.31
CA ASN A 58 8.08 10.27 1.49
C ASN A 58 7.49 10.98 0.26
N SER A 59 7.13 10.20 -0.75
CA SER A 59 6.53 10.75 -1.97
C SER A 59 5.17 11.39 -1.70
N TRP A 60 4.91 12.50 -2.34
CA TRP A 60 3.62 13.18 -2.42
C TRP A 60 3.20 13.33 -3.89
N GLY A 61 2.02 13.89 -4.13
CA GLY A 61 1.51 14.10 -5.47
C GLY A 61 0.56 13.01 -5.92
N PHE A 62 0.30 12.97 -7.22
CA PHE A 62 -0.66 12.03 -7.79
C PHE A 62 -0.26 10.58 -7.51
N SER A 63 -1.24 9.83 -7.01
CA SER A 63 -1.17 8.37 -6.98
C SER A 63 -2.56 7.78 -7.25
N PRO A 64 -2.65 6.56 -7.83
CA PRO A 64 -3.94 5.93 -8.09
C PRO A 64 -4.82 5.79 -6.85
N THR A 65 -4.22 5.58 -5.68
CA THR A 65 -4.93 5.43 -4.41
C THR A 65 -5.48 6.76 -3.89
N GLN A 66 -4.73 7.84 -4.03
CA GLN A 66 -5.21 9.19 -3.69
C GLN A 66 -6.32 9.65 -4.65
N TYR A 67 -6.18 9.32 -5.94
CA TYR A 67 -7.24 9.53 -6.92
C TYR A 67 -8.54 8.82 -6.50
N LEU A 68 -8.45 7.53 -6.08
CA LEU A 68 -9.64 6.81 -5.60
C LEU A 68 -10.27 7.47 -4.37
N SER A 69 -9.47 7.90 -3.39
CA SER A 69 -10.01 8.63 -2.24
C SER A 69 -10.79 9.86 -2.68
N ALA A 70 -10.21 10.67 -3.56
CA ALA A 70 -10.86 11.88 -4.05
C ALA A 70 -12.11 11.58 -4.86
N SER A 71 -12.09 10.58 -5.76
CA SER A 71 -13.22 10.21 -6.59
C SER A 71 -14.41 9.62 -5.81
N LEU A 72 -14.18 9.17 -4.58
CA LEU A 72 -15.17 8.60 -3.68
C LEU A 72 -15.50 9.54 -2.51
N ASP A 73 -15.05 10.80 -2.57
CA ASP A 73 -15.20 11.79 -1.48
C ASP A 73 -14.70 11.28 -0.11
N CYS A 74 -13.67 10.42 -0.13
CA CYS A 74 -13.10 9.84 1.08
C CYS A 74 -11.86 10.61 1.53
N HIS A 75 -11.72 10.79 2.85
CA HIS A 75 -10.51 11.39 3.42
C HIS A 75 -9.25 10.61 2.98
N PRO A 76 -8.20 11.29 2.50
CA PRO A 76 -6.99 10.65 1.91
C PRO A 76 -6.32 9.61 2.81
N ASN A 77 -6.41 9.77 4.12
CA ASN A 77 -5.82 8.83 5.07
C ASN A 77 -6.43 7.42 5.02
N TYR A 78 -7.65 7.23 4.52
CA TYR A 78 -8.22 5.90 4.33
C TYR A 78 -7.42 5.11 3.28
N ALA A 79 -7.14 5.72 2.12
CA ALA A 79 -6.33 5.09 1.09
C ALA A 79 -4.89 4.84 1.57
N SER A 80 -4.25 5.83 2.20
CA SER A 80 -2.90 5.70 2.76
C SER A 80 -2.82 4.56 3.79
N TYR A 81 -3.84 4.44 4.64
CA TYR A 81 -3.92 3.37 5.63
C TYR A 81 -3.98 1.98 4.98
N LEU A 82 -4.80 1.83 3.94
CA LEU A 82 -4.95 0.55 3.23
C LEU A 82 -3.70 0.18 2.42
N VAL A 83 -3.04 1.15 1.79
CA VAL A 83 -1.75 0.94 1.11
C VAL A 83 -0.69 0.40 2.07
N ASN A 84 -0.62 0.96 3.27
CA ASN A 84 0.35 0.53 4.29
C ASN A 84 0.14 -0.92 4.78
N LYS A 85 -1.01 -1.53 4.52
CA LYS A 85 -1.23 -2.96 4.78
C LYS A 85 -0.41 -3.87 3.86
N LYS A 86 0.06 -3.36 2.68
CA LYS A 86 0.89 -4.07 1.67
C LYS A 86 0.27 -5.37 1.12
N THR A 87 -0.96 -5.67 1.46
CA THR A 87 -1.67 -6.91 1.08
C THR A 87 -2.88 -6.64 0.20
N THR A 88 -3.15 -5.36 -0.12
CA THR A 88 -4.30 -4.93 -0.91
C THR A 88 -3.86 -4.34 -2.25
N HIS A 89 -4.49 -4.80 -3.33
CA HIS A 89 -4.37 -4.17 -4.65
C HIS A 89 -5.30 -2.98 -4.78
N ILE A 90 -5.07 -2.12 -5.78
CA ILE A 90 -5.87 -0.91 -6.03
C ILE A 90 -7.37 -1.20 -6.16
N VAL A 91 -7.72 -2.31 -6.81
CA VAL A 91 -9.12 -2.75 -6.98
C VAL A 91 -9.76 -3.12 -5.64
N ASP A 92 -8.99 -3.70 -4.74
CA ASP A 92 -9.44 -4.10 -3.41
C ASP A 92 -9.60 -2.88 -2.51
N ILE A 93 -8.67 -1.93 -2.61
CA ILE A 93 -8.77 -0.63 -1.91
C ILE A 93 -10.08 0.07 -2.31
N ARG A 94 -10.42 0.10 -3.60
CA ARG A 94 -11.68 0.65 -4.06
C ARG A 94 -12.88 -0.01 -3.41
N LYS A 95 -12.95 -1.35 -3.41
CA LYS A 95 -14.05 -2.11 -2.79
C LYS A 95 -14.22 -1.79 -1.30
N ILE A 96 -13.11 -1.56 -0.58
CA ILE A 96 -13.13 -1.22 0.84
C ILE A 96 -13.60 0.23 1.02
N LEU A 97 -13.07 1.17 0.23
CA LEU A 97 -13.46 2.59 0.29
C LEU A 97 -14.95 2.79 -0.04
N ASP A 98 -15.49 2.06 -1.02
CA ASP A 98 -16.90 2.12 -1.39
C ASP A 98 -17.85 1.75 -0.22
N LYS A 99 -17.39 0.90 0.69
CA LYS A 99 -18.16 0.48 1.87
C LYS A 99 -18.13 1.48 3.04
N ILE A 100 -17.29 2.53 2.96
CA ILE A 100 -17.28 3.55 4.02
C ILE A 100 -18.58 4.34 3.97
N PRO A 101 -19.33 4.44 5.09
CA PRO A 101 -20.54 5.24 5.15
C PRO A 101 -20.30 6.69 4.76
N LEU A 102 -21.19 7.29 3.98
CA LEU A 102 -21.01 8.64 3.43
C LEU A 102 -20.71 9.69 4.51
N GLU A 103 -21.42 9.61 5.64
CA GLU A 103 -21.22 10.51 6.78
C GLU A 103 -19.89 10.34 7.50
N LYS A 104 -19.14 9.26 7.22
CA LYS A 104 -17.83 8.96 7.80
C LYS A 104 -16.66 9.21 6.83
N ARG A 105 -16.96 9.61 5.59
CA ARG A 105 -15.93 9.81 4.56
C ARG A 105 -15.09 11.05 4.78
N ASN A 106 -15.66 12.12 5.34
CA ASN A 106 -14.99 13.41 5.51
C ASN A 106 -13.89 13.43 6.58
N SER A 107 -13.88 12.47 7.49
CA SER A 107 -12.88 12.35 8.55
C SER A 107 -12.35 10.92 8.65
N PHE A 108 -11.03 10.79 8.84
CA PHE A 108 -10.43 9.46 8.97
C PHE A 108 -10.75 8.82 10.32
N ASN A 109 -11.30 7.61 10.26
CA ASN A 109 -11.50 6.75 11.42
C ASN A 109 -10.81 5.41 11.20
N LYS A 110 -9.73 5.18 11.99
CA LYS A 110 -8.91 3.98 11.89
C LYS A 110 -9.71 2.69 12.18
N GLN A 111 -10.63 2.74 13.16
CA GLN A 111 -11.41 1.56 13.53
C GLN A 111 -12.34 1.12 12.38
N ILE A 112 -12.96 2.06 11.68
CA ILE A 112 -13.78 1.77 10.50
C ILE A 112 -12.91 1.13 9.41
N ALA A 113 -11.74 1.72 9.11
CA ALA A 113 -10.82 1.18 8.12
C ALA A 113 -10.36 -0.24 8.46
N ASP A 114 -10.02 -0.52 9.74
CA ASP A 114 -9.62 -1.85 10.20
C ASP A 114 -10.74 -2.87 10.08
N ASN A 115 -11.95 -2.51 10.48
CA ASN A 115 -13.10 -3.41 10.43
C ASN A 115 -13.44 -3.78 8.99
N LEU A 116 -13.52 -2.81 8.09
CA LEU A 116 -13.80 -3.04 6.67
C LEU A 116 -12.69 -3.85 6.00
N TYR A 117 -11.42 -3.59 6.34
CA TYR A 117 -10.30 -4.39 5.84
C TYR A 117 -10.38 -5.85 6.30
N LYS A 118 -10.68 -6.11 7.58
CA LYS A 118 -10.87 -7.47 8.11
C LYS A 118 -12.04 -8.18 7.44
N GLU A 119 -13.18 -7.50 7.31
CA GLU A 119 -14.34 -8.02 6.59
C GLU A 119 -13.98 -8.38 5.15
N TYR A 120 -13.26 -7.51 4.45
CA TYR A 120 -12.78 -7.78 3.09
C TYR A 120 -11.95 -9.05 3.02
N LEU A 121 -10.98 -9.24 3.93
CA LEU A 121 -10.14 -10.44 3.96
C LEU A 121 -10.93 -11.72 4.20
N LEU A 122 -11.99 -11.66 5.02
CA LEU A 122 -12.84 -12.82 5.31
C LEU A 122 -13.81 -13.16 4.18
N THR A 123 -14.27 -12.16 3.42
CA THR A 123 -15.30 -12.33 2.39
C THR A 123 -14.76 -12.50 0.99
N ASP A 124 -13.53 -12.03 0.69
CA ASP A 124 -12.92 -12.13 -0.64
C ASP A 124 -12.35 -13.54 -0.89
N LYS A 125 -13.27 -14.46 -1.17
CA LYS A 125 -12.91 -15.82 -1.61
C LYS A 125 -12.40 -15.86 -3.06
N SER A 126 -12.46 -14.77 -3.80
CA SER A 126 -12.10 -14.72 -5.24
C SER A 126 -10.60 -14.98 -5.50
N LYS A 127 -9.78 -14.79 -4.47
CA LYS A 127 -8.33 -15.05 -4.52
C LYS A 127 -7.91 -16.43 -4.03
N ALA A 128 -8.83 -17.20 -3.47
CA ALA A 128 -8.55 -18.58 -3.05
C ALA A 128 -8.47 -19.48 -4.30
N LYS A 129 -7.31 -19.55 -4.93
CA LYS A 129 -7.04 -20.37 -6.12
C LYS A 129 -6.56 -21.79 -5.77
N GLY A 130 -7.18 -22.43 -4.82
CA GLY A 130 -6.83 -23.80 -4.49
C GLY A 130 -7.43 -24.26 -3.17
N GLN A 131 -7.62 -25.55 -3.04
CA GLN A 131 -7.94 -26.20 -1.78
C GLN A 131 -6.71 -27.00 -1.34
N LEU A 132 -6.30 -26.84 -0.08
CA LEU A 132 -5.35 -27.74 0.53
C LEU A 132 -6.10 -29.05 0.82
N ASN A 133 -5.87 -30.06 0.00
CA ASN A 133 -6.40 -31.39 0.24
C ASN A 133 -5.47 -32.11 1.26
N ILE A 134 -5.70 -31.82 2.54
CA ILE A 134 -5.00 -32.46 3.64
C ILE A 134 -5.96 -33.47 4.24
N SER A 135 -5.55 -34.72 4.27
CA SER A 135 -6.31 -35.78 4.93
C SER A 135 -6.42 -35.53 6.44
N SER A 136 -7.60 -35.76 7.02
CA SER A 136 -7.90 -35.48 8.42
C SER A 136 -7.08 -36.27 9.44
N ASP A 137 -6.42 -37.36 9.00
CA ASP A 137 -5.54 -38.20 9.81
C ASP A 137 -4.09 -37.70 9.89
N LYS A 138 -3.71 -36.72 9.01
CA LYS A 138 -2.36 -36.17 8.99
C LYS A 138 -2.23 -34.96 9.91
N LYS A 139 -1.06 -34.86 10.54
CA LYS A 139 -0.67 -33.70 11.35
C LYS A 139 -0.05 -32.63 10.44
N ILE A 140 -0.24 -31.36 10.77
CA ILE A 140 0.38 -30.25 10.03
C ILE A 140 1.63 -29.79 10.78
N LEU A 141 2.77 -29.74 10.07
CA LEU A 141 4.00 -29.14 10.54
C LEU A 141 4.21 -27.80 9.83
N LEU A 142 4.05 -26.70 10.57
CA LEU A 142 4.32 -25.36 10.05
C LEU A 142 5.78 -24.99 10.36
N VAL A 143 6.54 -24.61 9.33
CA VAL A 143 7.94 -24.22 9.44
C VAL A 143 8.10 -22.77 9.01
N ALA A 144 8.35 -21.88 9.97
CA ALA A 144 8.60 -20.46 9.73
C ALA A 144 10.10 -20.17 9.58
N SER A 145 10.46 -18.95 9.13
CA SER A 145 11.85 -18.54 8.83
C SER A 145 12.72 -18.19 10.05
N GLY A 146 12.34 -18.60 11.26
CA GLY A 146 13.10 -18.30 12.48
C GLY A 146 14.46 -19.03 12.53
N SER A 147 15.47 -18.42 13.18
CA SER A 147 16.82 -19.01 13.35
C SER A 147 16.79 -20.36 14.05
N SER A 148 15.85 -20.61 14.95
CA SER A 148 15.63 -21.87 15.65
C SER A 148 15.33 -23.07 14.73
N VAL A 149 14.98 -22.85 13.47
CA VAL A 149 14.84 -23.91 12.47
C VAL A 149 16.16 -24.63 12.26
N ASN A 150 17.28 -23.92 12.27
CA ASN A 150 18.63 -24.51 12.12
C ASN A 150 18.98 -25.41 13.33
N ASP A 151 18.63 -24.94 14.53
CA ASP A 151 18.91 -25.69 15.77
C ASP A 151 18.07 -26.98 15.87
N SER A 152 16.88 -26.95 15.24
CA SER A 152 15.93 -28.09 15.25
C SER A 152 15.92 -28.90 13.96
N LEU A 153 16.89 -28.69 13.06
CA LEU A 153 16.88 -29.24 11.71
C LEU A 153 16.77 -30.77 11.67
N ALA A 154 17.48 -31.48 12.56
CA ALA A 154 17.43 -32.94 12.65
C ALA A 154 16.03 -33.45 13.04
N LEU A 155 15.39 -32.81 14.02
CA LEU A 155 14.03 -33.13 14.47
C LEU A 155 13.01 -32.85 13.34
N ILE A 156 13.17 -31.75 12.64
CA ILE A 156 12.30 -31.39 11.52
C ILE A 156 12.45 -32.42 10.39
N LYS A 157 13.66 -32.76 9.97
CA LYS A 157 13.92 -33.74 8.93
C LYS A 157 13.32 -35.14 9.28
N ASN A 158 13.40 -35.55 10.54
CA ASN A 158 12.78 -36.80 10.98
C ASN A 158 11.25 -36.75 10.85
N LYS A 159 10.62 -35.62 11.15
CA LYS A 159 9.17 -35.42 10.97
C LYS A 159 8.77 -35.32 9.50
N VAL A 160 9.58 -34.67 8.67
CA VAL A 160 9.38 -34.58 7.20
C VAL A 160 9.45 -35.97 6.56
N ALA A 161 10.35 -36.85 7.02
CA ALA A 161 10.49 -38.22 6.53
C ALA A 161 9.33 -39.13 7.00
N SER A 162 8.50 -38.67 7.93
CA SER A 162 7.37 -39.43 8.46
C SER A 162 6.11 -39.13 7.66
N ASP A 163 5.42 -40.15 7.16
CA ASP A 163 4.16 -40.01 6.41
C ASP A 163 3.00 -39.39 7.23
N ASN A 164 3.21 -39.19 8.53
CA ASN A 164 2.17 -38.66 9.42
C ASN A 164 2.03 -37.12 9.36
N TYR A 165 2.93 -36.40 8.64
CA TYR A 165 2.93 -34.96 8.61
C TYR A 165 2.79 -34.44 7.19
N VAL A 166 1.99 -33.36 7.05
CA VAL A 166 2.02 -32.45 5.91
C VAL A 166 2.85 -31.24 6.31
N VAL A 167 3.92 -30.96 5.57
CA VAL A 167 4.88 -29.91 5.89
C VAL A 167 4.60 -28.67 5.07
N ILE A 168 4.35 -27.56 5.75
CA ILE A 168 4.05 -26.26 5.13
C ILE A 168 5.13 -25.25 5.54
N ALA A 169 5.89 -24.74 4.58
CA ALA A 169 6.84 -23.65 4.81
C ALA A 169 6.12 -22.30 4.75
N LEU A 170 6.43 -21.40 5.70
CA LEU A 170 5.83 -20.07 5.81
C LEU A 170 6.87 -18.98 5.49
N ASN A 171 6.63 -18.20 4.43
CA ASN A 171 7.41 -17.03 4.02
C ASN A 171 8.91 -17.29 3.75
N HIS A 172 9.32 -18.53 3.53
CA HIS A 172 10.67 -18.89 3.12
C HIS A 172 10.69 -20.24 2.41
N LYS A 173 11.80 -20.53 1.74
CA LYS A 173 12.09 -21.84 1.13
C LYS A 173 13.20 -22.50 1.93
N PRO A 174 12.90 -23.51 2.79
CA PRO A 174 13.91 -24.21 3.58
C PRO A 174 14.76 -25.14 2.69
N GLN A 175 15.86 -25.68 3.25
CA GLN A 175 16.79 -26.59 2.57
C GLN A 175 16.30 -28.06 2.56
N PHE A 176 15.01 -28.29 2.84
CA PHE A 176 14.37 -29.61 2.80
C PHE A 176 13.03 -29.52 2.06
N ASN A 177 12.53 -30.65 1.59
CA ASN A 177 11.27 -30.66 0.83
C ASN A 177 10.08 -30.37 1.74
N CYS A 178 9.17 -29.55 1.27
CA CYS A 178 7.89 -29.29 1.87
C CYS A 178 6.78 -29.64 0.88
N ASP A 179 5.63 -30.09 1.42
CA ASP A 179 4.46 -30.39 0.59
C ASP A 179 3.83 -29.11 0.04
N TYR A 180 3.86 -28.03 0.85
CA TYR A 180 3.30 -26.73 0.48
C TYR A 180 4.19 -25.57 0.91
N TYR A 181 4.10 -24.47 0.16
CA TYR A 181 4.75 -23.19 0.48
C TYR A 181 3.69 -22.11 0.58
N PHE A 182 3.63 -21.43 1.72
CA PHE A 182 2.72 -20.31 1.94
C PHE A 182 3.49 -19.00 2.08
N PHE A 183 3.20 -18.04 1.22
CA PHE A 183 3.78 -16.71 1.26
C PHE A 183 2.67 -15.69 1.53
N SER A 184 2.75 -14.98 2.65
CA SER A 184 1.78 -13.94 3.02
C SER A 184 2.07 -12.59 2.35
N ASN A 185 3.31 -12.39 1.87
CA ASN A 185 3.73 -11.19 1.18
C ASN A 185 4.19 -11.56 -0.24
N GLN A 186 3.57 -10.94 -1.24
CA GLN A 186 4.17 -10.90 -2.56
C GLN A 186 5.32 -9.88 -2.50
N GLN A 187 6.55 -10.38 -2.59
CA GLN A 187 7.72 -9.54 -2.87
C GLN A 187 7.79 -9.28 -4.36
#